data_c419421f1535cd05d4150840fce1de71
#
_entry.id   c419421f1535cd05d4150840fce1de71
#
_cell.length_a   1.000
_cell.length_b   1.000
_cell.length_c   1.000
_cell.angle_alpha   90.00
_cell.angle_beta   90.00
_cell.angle_gamma   90.00
#
_symmetry.space_group_name_H-M   'P 1'
#
loop_
_entity.id
_entity.type
_entity.pdbx_description
1 polymer ?
#
loop_
_entity_poly.entity_id
_entity_poly.type
_entity_poly.pdbx_seq_one_letter_code
_entity_poly.pdbx_strand_id
1 'polypeptide(L)'
;MFEKIVVVDSTGLNTWGVERLKELGKEVVFYTGIPETDEEIVNRIGDADCVLVSYNTQIRRNVIEACPNIKYIGMCCTLYSESSANVDIAAARERGITVLGIRDYGDEGVVEYVISELVRLLHGFGGKQWRHKAYELGGQKVGIVGLGRTGRMIADALRFLGAEVYYFSRTRKPDAEAAGIAYLPLRELLPEVDILCTCLPRNTILLGADEFRLFGNLKILINTSVGPTFRVPDLQRWLSAHKRNFFLCDEVGIG
;
A
#
# COMPACT_ATOMS: atom_id res chain seq x y z
N MET A 1 27.27 7.22 15.44
CA MET A 1 26.35 7.98 16.33
C MET A 1 26.14 9.34 15.70
N PHE A 2 24.91 9.78 15.56
CA PHE A 2 24.56 11.10 15.05
C PHE A 2 24.71 12.17 16.15
N GLU A 3 25.01 13.39 15.75
CA GLU A 3 25.03 14.52 16.70
C GLU A 3 23.60 14.88 17.10
N LYS A 4 22.70 14.98 16.10
CA LYS A 4 21.29 15.30 16.33
C LYS A 4 20.38 14.56 15.36
N ILE A 5 19.42 13.84 15.92
CA ILE A 5 18.34 13.18 15.17
C ILE A 5 17.07 14.00 15.31
N VAL A 6 16.43 14.33 14.20
CA VAL A 6 15.12 14.98 14.19
C VAL A 6 14.10 14.08 13.52
N VAL A 7 13.03 13.78 14.24
CA VAL A 7 11.81 13.15 13.71
C VAL A 7 10.85 14.29 13.36
N VAL A 8 10.72 14.58 12.06
CA VAL A 8 10.08 15.80 11.54
C VAL A 8 8.58 15.84 11.75
N ASP A 9 7.95 14.66 11.76
CA ASP A 9 6.50 14.50 11.89
C ASP A 9 6.15 13.21 12.63
N SER A 10 4.87 12.90 12.74
CA SER A 10 4.38 11.67 13.39
C SER A 10 4.70 10.44 12.55
N THR A 11 5.77 9.74 12.87
CA THR A 11 6.26 8.55 12.16
C THR A 11 5.69 7.22 12.67
N GLY A 12 4.85 7.24 13.71
CA GLY A 12 4.26 6.03 14.29
C GLY A 12 5.23 5.13 15.07
N LEU A 13 6.39 5.65 15.47
CA LEU A 13 7.36 4.89 16.27
C LEU A 13 6.75 4.46 17.61
N ASN A 14 6.90 3.18 17.93
CA ASN A 14 6.57 2.67 19.26
C ASN A 14 7.65 3.02 20.31
N THR A 15 7.38 2.74 21.58
CA THR A 15 8.28 3.05 22.69
C THR A 15 9.68 2.47 22.49
N TRP A 16 9.78 1.23 22.00
CA TRP A 16 11.07 0.59 21.72
C TRP A 16 11.85 1.34 20.65
N GLY A 17 11.19 1.76 19.56
CA GLY A 17 11.82 2.54 18.49
C GLY A 17 12.33 3.89 18.97
N VAL A 18 11.55 4.57 19.83
CA VAL A 18 11.94 5.83 20.46
C VAL A 18 13.20 5.65 21.33
N GLU A 19 13.22 4.63 22.19
CA GLU A 19 14.39 4.37 23.04
C GLU A 19 15.63 4.01 22.19
N ARG A 20 15.43 3.22 21.13
CA ARG A 20 16.51 2.87 20.21
C ARG A 20 17.11 4.10 19.49
N LEU A 21 16.29 5.08 19.11
CA LEU A 21 16.79 6.32 18.52
C LEU A 21 17.65 7.11 19.49
N LYS A 22 17.28 7.16 20.78
CA LYS A 22 18.08 7.83 21.82
C LYS A 22 19.46 7.23 22.00
N GLU A 23 19.65 5.94 21.67
CA GLU A 23 20.96 5.31 21.69
C GLU A 23 21.82 5.66 20.47
N LEU A 24 21.21 6.13 19.37
CA LEU A 24 21.86 6.39 18.09
C LEU A 24 22.27 7.86 17.91
N GLY A 25 21.67 8.78 18.66
CA GLY A 25 21.95 10.22 18.61
C GLY A 25 22.29 10.79 19.98
N LYS A 26 23.13 11.83 20.01
CA LYS A 26 23.41 12.56 21.25
C LYS A 26 22.21 13.41 21.68
N GLU A 27 21.51 13.97 20.72
CA GLU A 27 20.25 14.71 20.88
C GLU A 27 19.20 14.07 19.95
N VAL A 28 17.97 13.88 20.44
CA VAL A 28 16.86 13.38 19.62
C VAL A 28 15.63 14.25 19.87
N VAL A 29 15.14 14.88 18.82
CA VAL A 29 13.97 15.77 18.85
C VAL A 29 12.82 15.12 18.08
N PHE A 30 11.63 15.10 18.68
CA PHE A 30 10.42 14.56 18.08
C PHE A 30 9.41 15.68 17.88
N TYR A 31 8.95 15.84 16.65
CA TYR A 31 7.82 16.69 16.33
C TYR A 31 6.57 15.83 16.11
N THR A 32 5.42 16.36 16.51
CA THR A 32 4.10 15.81 16.24
C THR A 32 3.39 16.66 15.20
N GLY A 33 2.44 16.07 14.49
CA GLY A 33 1.72 16.75 13.42
C GLY A 33 2.53 16.88 12.13
N ILE A 34 1.84 17.13 11.03
CA ILE A 34 2.41 17.27 9.70
C ILE A 34 2.79 18.74 9.49
N PRO A 35 4.03 19.06 9.08
CA PRO A 35 4.39 20.44 8.76
C PRO A 35 3.67 20.90 7.50
N GLU A 36 3.19 22.14 7.48
CA GLU A 36 2.40 22.68 6.37
C GLU A 36 3.26 23.25 5.24
N THR A 37 4.49 23.71 5.55
CA THR A 37 5.37 24.39 4.59
C THR A 37 6.79 23.84 4.62
N ASP A 38 7.52 24.04 3.52
CA ASP A 38 8.94 23.69 3.45
C ASP A 38 9.78 24.50 4.46
N GLU A 39 9.39 25.73 4.75
CA GLU A 39 10.06 26.56 5.78
C GLU A 39 9.89 25.96 7.19
N GLU A 40 8.71 25.45 7.50
CA GLU A 40 8.47 24.75 8.76
C GLU A 40 9.31 23.47 8.85
N ILE A 41 9.44 22.72 7.75
CA ILE A 41 10.30 21.54 7.70
C ILE A 41 11.76 21.93 7.99
N VAL A 42 12.27 22.96 7.32
CA VAL A 42 13.63 23.47 7.54
C VAL A 42 13.84 23.90 8.99
N ASN A 43 12.87 24.61 9.57
CA ASN A 43 12.94 25.04 10.97
C ASN A 43 12.95 23.86 11.95
N ARG A 44 12.16 22.79 11.68
CA ARG A 44 12.16 21.57 12.49
C ARG A 44 13.49 20.82 12.39
N ILE A 45 14.04 20.70 11.20
CA ILE A 45 15.33 20.02 10.96
C ILE A 45 16.48 20.78 11.62
N GLY A 46 16.55 22.10 11.42
CA GLY A 46 17.58 22.94 11.97
C GLY A 46 18.99 22.46 11.61
N ASP A 47 19.79 22.16 12.61
CA ASP A 47 21.20 21.73 12.50
C ASP A 47 21.38 20.20 12.52
N ALA A 48 20.31 19.42 12.45
CA ALA A 48 20.35 17.96 12.52
C ALA A 48 21.18 17.32 11.40
N ASP A 49 21.88 16.26 11.74
CA ASP A 49 22.62 15.44 10.77
C ASP A 49 21.89 14.12 10.40
N CYS A 50 20.80 13.80 11.13
CA CYS A 50 19.91 12.69 10.83
C CYS A 50 18.44 13.16 10.87
N VAL A 51 17.69 12.84 9.84
CA VAL A 51 16.27 13.21 9.69
C VAL A 51 15.43 11.96 9.50
N LEU A 52 14.35 11.82 10.27
CA LEU A 52 13.33 10.80 10.05
C LEU A 52 12.03 11.48 9.64
N VAL A 53 11.36 10.90 8.64
CA VAL A 53 10.15 11.48 8.05
C VAL A 53 9.11 10.39 7.77
N SER A 54 7.82 10.68 8.00
CA SER A 54 6.72 9.81 7.60
C SER A 54 6.41 9.96 6.10
N TYR A 55 5.44 9.20 5.61
CA TYR A 55 4.96 9.32 4.22
C TYR A 55 4.16 10.60 3.94
N ASN A 56 3.77 11.34 4.98
CA ASN A 56 2.94 12.56 4.85
C ASN A 56 3.76 13.80 4.49
N THR A 57 5.05 13.83 4.86
CA THR A 57 5.91 15.00 4.67
C THR A 57 6.83 14.81 3.48
N GLN A 58 6.91 15.83 2.63
CA GLN A 58 7.77 15.84 1.44
C GLN A 58 9.08 16.57 1.75
N ILE A 59 10.22 15.89 1.61
CA ILE A 59 11.55 16.51 1.69
C ILE A 59 12.03 16.85 0.28
N ARG A 60 11.76 18.06 -0.16
CA ARG A 60 12.10 18.55 -1.49
C ARG A 60 13.54 19.06 -1.56
N ARG A 61 14.03 19.32 -2.78
CA ARG A 61 15.38 19.87 -3.04
C ARG A 61 15.70 21.10 -2.21
N ASN A 62 14.80 22.07 -2.16
CA ASN A 62 15.00 23.31 -1.41
C ASN A 62 15.17 23.08 0.10
N VAL A 63 14.49 22.09 0.67
CA VAL A 63 14.67 21.69 2.09
C VAL A 63 16.05 21.08 2.28
N ILE A 64 16.48 20.19 1.39
CA ILE A 64 17.80 19.55 1.43
C ILE A 64 18.90 20.61 1.30
N GLU A 65 18.73 21.60 0.42
CA GLU A 65 19.68 22.68 0.20
C GLU A 65 19.78 23.63 1.41
N ALA A 66 18.65 23.90 2.06
CA ALA A 66 18.59 24.76 3.27
C ALA A 66 19.17 24.10 4.53
N CYS A 67 19.28 22.76 4.55
CA CYS A 67 19.77 22.00 5.72
C CYS A 67 21.12 21.33 5.42
N PRO A 68 22.25 22.05 5.48
CA PRO A 68 23.56 21.57 5.01
C PRO A 68 24.16 20.43 5.84
N ASN A 69 23.71 20.24 7.07
CA ASN A 69 24.29 19.26 7.98
C ASN A 69 23.77 17.84 7.79
N ILE A 70 22.68 17.66 7.05
CA ILE A 70 22.05 16.34 6.85
C ILE A 70 23.05 15.39 6.20
N LYS A 71 23.22 14.21 6.82
CA LYS A 71 24.00 13.06 6.32
C LYS A 71 23.12 11.87 6.01
N TYR A 72 21.98 11.77 6.69
CA TYR A 72 21.07 10.64 6.60
C TYR A 72 19.62 11.10 6.66
N ILE A 73 18.79 10.54 5.78
CA ILE A 73 17.33 10.68 5.81
C ILE A 73 16.70 9.28 5.84
N GLY A 74 15.99 8.97 6.93
CA GLY A 74 15.21 7.74 7.09
C GLY A 74 13.74 8.00 6.74
N MET A 75 13.27 7.39 5.67
CA MET A 75 11.84 7.36 5.36
C MET A 75 11.18 6.28 6.20
N CYS A 76 10.37 6.67 7.19
CA CYS A 76 9.54 5.74 7.98
C CYS A 76 8.33 5.28 7.17
N CYS A 77 8.54 4.98 5.90
CA CYS A 77 7.56 4.51 4.93
C CYS A 77 8.26 3.73 3.82
N THR A 78 7.45 3.15 2.93
CA THR A 78 7.93 2.30 1.85
C THR A 78 8.73 3.09 0.81
N LEU A 79 9.92 2.60 0.47
CA LEU A 79 10.74 3.08 -0.64
C LEU A 79 11.01 1.95 -1.63
N TYR A 80 10.29 1.90 -2.76
CA TYR A 80 10.53 0.95 -3.85
C TYR A 80 11.38 1.52 -4.98
N SER A 81 11.22 2.81 -5.28
CA SER A 81 11.95 3.50 -6.36
C SER A 81 12.07 4.99 -6.05
N GLU A 82 12.96 5.67 -6.73
CA GLU A 82 13.12 7.13 -6.62
C GLU A 82 11.83 7.89 -6.93
N SER A 83 11.05 7.41 -7.89
CA SER A 83 9.77 8.02 -8.29
C SER A 83 8.64 7.82 -7.27
N SER A 84 8.79 6.89 -6.32
CA SER A 84 7.82 6.64 -5.24
C SER A 84 8.22 7.31 -3.92
N ALA A 85 9.40 7.92 -3.86
CA ALA A 85 9.91 8.55 -2.66
C ALA A 85 9.20 9.88 -2.37
N ASN A 86 9.01 10.18 -1.09
CA ASN A 86 8.64 11.51 -0.61
C ASN A 86 9.88 12.36 -0.20
N VAL A 87 11.05 11.91 -0.60
CA VAL A 87 12.33 12.61 -0.48
C VAL A 87 12.92 12.77 -1.88
N ASP A 88 13.46 13.93 -2.22
CA ASP A 88 14.21 14.14 -3.45
C ASP A 88 15.53 13.36 -3.39
N ILE A 89 15.48 12.12 -3.87
CA ILE A 89 16.63 11.20 -3.84
C ILE A 89 17.80 11.74 -4.69
N ALA A 90 17.50 12.42 -5.81
CA ALA A 90 18.52 12.99 -6.69
C ALA A 90 19.28 14.11 -5.97
N ALA A 91 18.56 15.06 -5.36
CA ALA A 91 19.17 16.12 -4.58
C ALA A 91 19.99 15.60 -3.39
N ALA A 92 19.46 14.58 -2.68
CA ALA A 92 20.17 13.94 -1.58
C ALA A 92 21.49 13.29 -2.06
N ARG A 93 21.46 12.58 -3.18
CA ARG A 93 22.64 11.94 -3.78
C ARG A 93 23.71 12.96 -4.20
N GLU A 94 23.32 14.07 -4.81
CA GLU A 94 24.24 15.16 -5.19
C GLU A 94 25.02 15.72 -4.00
N ARG A 95 24.44 15.65 -2.81
CA ARG A 95 25.04 16.11 -1.55
C ARG A 95 25.66 15.00 -0.70
N GLY A 96 25.71 13.78 -1.19
CA GLY A 96 26.25 12.64 -0.46
C GLY A 96 25.40 12.20 0.74
N ILE A 97 24.12 12.57 0.77
CA ILE A 97 23.18 12.19 1.82
C ILE A 97 22.66 10.78 1.55
N THR A 98 22.75 9.89 2.53
CA THR A 98 22.16 8.55 2.46
C THR A 98 20.66 8.64 2.73
N VAL A 99 19.85 8.11 1.81
CA VAL A 99 18.39 7.99 2.00
C VAL A 99 18.01 6.52 2.01
N LEU A 100 17.37 6.08 3.08
CA LEU A 100 16.83 4.72 3.21
C LEU A 100 15.35 4.79 3.57
N GLY A 101 14.60 3.83 3.06
CA GLY A 101 13.20 3.61 3.42
C GLY A 101 12.97 2.17 3.87
N ILE A 102 11.76 1.92 4.36
CA ILE A 102 11.37 0.60 4.83
C ILE A 102 10.82 -0.21 3.64
N ARG A 103 11.02 -1.51 3.66
CA ARG A 103 10.42 -2.45 2.73
C ARG A 103 9.88 -3.65 3.48
N ASP A 104 8.90 -4.29 2.87
CA ASP A 104 8.42 -5.60 3.33
C ASP A 104 7.94 -5.58 4.80
N TYR A 105 7.06 -4.64 5.14
CA TYR A 105 6.44 -4.51 6.45
C TYR A 105 4.92 -4.37 6.33
N GLY A 106 4.19 -4.94 7.30
CA GLY A 106 2.72 -4.85 7.36
C GLY A 106 1.98 -5.68 6.32
N ASP A 107 2.69 -6.45 5.48
CA ASP A 107 2.07 -7.29 4.45
C ASP A 107 1.18 -8.37 5.06
N GLU A 108 1.58 -8.95 6.17
CA GLU A 108 0.82 -9.97 6.92
C GLU A 108 -0.53 -9.42 7.38
N GLY A 109 -0.58 -8.21 7.94
CA GLY A 109 -1.81 -7.57 8.37
C GLY A 109 -2.77 -7.30 7.20
N VAL A 110 -2.25 -6.98 6.01
CA VAL A 110 -3.06 -6.84 4.79
C VAL A 110 -3.66 -8.19 4.38
N VAL A 111 -2.90 -9.28 4.48
CA VAL A 111 -3.42 -10.64 4.20
C VAL A 111 -4.53 -11.00 5.17
N GLU A 112 -4.33 -10.76 6.48
CA GLU A 112 -5.33 -10.99 7.53
C GLU A 112 -6.61 -10.19 7.26
N TYR A 113 -6.48 -8.92 6.88
CA TYR A 113 -7.61 -8.08 6.49
C TYR A 113 -8.40 -8.70 5.34
N VAL A 114 -7.73 -9.06 4.24
CA VAL A 114 -8.39 -9.65 3.05
C VAL A 114 -9.12 -10.93 3.40
N ILE A 115 -8.47 -11.85 4.12
CA ILE A 115 -9.08 -13.13 4.50
C ILE A 115 -10.26 -12.92 5.45
N SER A 116 -10.11 -12.08 6.48
CA SER A 116 -11.17 -11.84 7.46
C SER A 116 -12.40 -11.21 6.81
N GLU A 117 -12.22 -10.20 5.95
CA GLU A 117 -13.33 -9.53 5.27
C GLU A 117 -14.03 -10.45 4.26
N LEU A 118 -13.28 -11.27 3.54
CA LEU A 118 -13.88 -12.27 2.63
C LEU A 118 -14.68 -13.30 3.42
N VAL A 119 -14.11 -13.89 4.46
CA VAL A 119 -14.83 -14.87 5.31
C VAL A 119 -16.08 -14.23 5.89
N ARG A 120 -15.97 -13.02 6.45
CA ARG A 120 -17.11 -12.28 7.01
C ARG A 120 -18.22 -12.11 5.99
N LEU A 121 -17.90 -11.69 4.76
CA LEU A 121 -18.88 -11.39 3.71
C LEU A 121 -19.46 -12.66 3.06
N LEU A 122 -18.66 -13.68 2.84
CA LEU A 122 -19.09 -14.95 2.24
C LEU A 122 -20.04 -15.72 3.16
N HIS A 123 -19.78 -15.69 4.48
CA HIS A 123 -20.62 -16.37 5.48
C HIS A 123 -21.76 -15.50 6.03
N GLY A 124 -21.74 -14.19 5.78
CA GLY A 124 -22.76 -13.26 6.30
C GLY A 124 -22.57 -12.88 7.76
N PHE A 125 -21.38 -13.03 8.32
CA PHE A 125 -21.06 -12.61 9.68
C PHE A 125 -21.16 -11.07 9.77
N GLY A 126 -21.88 -10.55 10.76
CA GLY A 126 -22.10 -9.11 10.92
C GLY A 126 -23.21 -8.52 10.04
N GLY A 127 -24.06 -9.37 9.43
CA GLY A 127 -25.32 -8.98 8.79
C GLY A 127 -25.26 -8.65 7.29
N LYS A 128 -24.09 -8.39 6.71
CA LYS A 128 -23.94 -8.26 5.25
C LYS A 128 -23.45 -9.57 4.67
N GLN A 129 -24.06 -10.02 3.59
CA GLN A 129 -23.72 -11.27 2.91
C GLN A 129 -23.71 -11.08 1.41
N TRP A 130 -22.67 -11.60 0.76
CA TRP A 130 -22.48 -11.46 -0.68
C TRP A 130 -23.58 -12.14 -1.50
N ARG A 131 -23.86 -13.42 -1.23
CA ARG A 131 -24.92 -14.17 -1.90
C ARG A 131 -26.00 -14.58 -0.89
N HIS A 132 -27.11 -15.10 -1.37
CA HIS A 132 -28.25 -15.48 -0.52
C HIS A 132 -28.00 -16.66 0.43
N LYS A 133 -26.89 -17.39 0.23
CA LYS A 133 -26.42 -18.47 1.09
C LYS A 133 -24.97 -18.21 1.47
N ALA A 134 -24.52 -18.82 2.55
CA ALA A 134 -23.11 -18.86 2.90
C ALA A 134 -22.31 -19.63 1.85
N TYR A 135 -21.12 -19.15 1.55
CA TYR A 135 -20.15 -19.77 0.66
C TYR A 135 -18.80 -19.86 1.36
N GLU A 136 -18.06 -20.88 1.05
CA GLU A 136 -16.67 -21.04 1.45
C GLU A 136 -15.73 -20.33 0.45
N LEU A 137 -14.51 -20.05 0.85
CA LEU A 137 -13.46 -19.57 -0.05
C LEU A 137 -13.05 -20.67 -1.06
N GLY A 138 -13.16 -21.93 -0.67
CA GLY A 138 -12.87 -23.06 -1.54
C GLY A 138 -13.71 -23.02 -2.82
N GLY A 139 -13.04 -23.15 -3.96
CA GLY A 139 -13.65 -23.09 -5.28
C GLY A 139 -14.09 -21.71 -5.77
N GLN A 140 -13.87 -20.63 -4.99
CA GLN A 140 -14.09 -19.26 -5.49
C GLN A 140 -12.95 -18.87 -6.42
N LYS A 141 -13.29 -18.22 -7.55
CA LYS A 141 -12.32 -17.69 -8.50
C LYS A 141 -11.88 -16.29 -8.07
N VAL A 142 -10.61 -16.16 -7.76
CA VAL A 142 -10.03 -14.91 -7.26
C VAL A 142 -8.96 -14.38 -8.20
N GLY A 143 -9.08 -13.13 -8.61
CA GLY A 143 -8.08 -12.40 -9.40
C GLY A 143 -7.23 -11.50 -8.52
N ILE A 144 -5.92 -11.57 -8.68
CA ILE A 144 -4.96 -10.67 -8.05
C ILE A 144 -4.39 -9.75 -9.12
N VAL A 145 -4.68 -8.46 -9.02
CA VAL A 145 -4.12 -7.44 -9.91
C VAL A 145 -2.93 -6.79 -9.22
N GLY A 146 -1.73 -7.12 -9.70
CA GLY A 146 -0.47 -6.75 -9.06
C GLY A 146 0.08 -7.87 -8.18
N LEU A 147 0.88 -8.78 -8.78
CA LEU A 147 1.52 -9.89 -8.06
C LEU A 147 2.93 -9.48 -7.58
N GLY A 148 2.97 -8.45 -6.72
CA GLY A 148 4.13 -8.08 -5.90
C GLY A 148 4.18 -8.95 -4.63
N ARG A 149 4.92 -8.49 -3.59
CA ARG A 149 5.00 -9.24 -2.32
C ARG A 149 3.63 -9.44 -1.68
N THR A 150 2.92 -8.37 -1.37
CA THR A 150 1.58 -8.43 -0.75
C THR A 150 0.59 -9.25 -1.59
N GLY A 151 0.51 -8.99 -2.90
CA GLY A 151 -0.39 -9.74 -3.80
C GLY A 151 -0.05 -11.23 -3.85
N ARG A 152 1.25 -11.60 -3.78
CA ARG A 152 1.67 -13.00 -3.71
C ARG A 152 1.25 -13.65 -2.39
N MET A 153 1.44 -12.99 -1.25
CA MET A 153 1.03 -13.51 0.05
C MET A 153 -0.49 -13.71 0.13
N ILE A 154 -1.28 -12.76 -0.39
CA ILE A 154 -2.73 -12.90 -0.51
C ILE A 154 -3.10 -14.10 -1.39
N ALA A 155 -2.45 -14.24 -2.56
CA ALA A 155 -2.67 -15.36 -3.46
C ALA A 155 -2.40 -16.71 -2.81
N ASP A 156 -1.27 -16.83 -2.10
CA ASP A 156 -0.87 -18.06 -1.43
C ASP A 156 -1.83 -18.40 -0.28
N ALA A 157 -2.27 -17.42 0.52
CA ALA A 157 -3.24 -17.61 1.59
C ALA A 157 -4.61 -18.06 1.05
N LEU A 158 -5.10 -17.43 -0.01
CA LEU A 158 -6.38 -17.81 -0.65
C LEU A 158 -6.32 -19.22 -1.24
N ARG A 159 -5.22 -19.58 -1.89
CA ARG A 159 -5.00 -20.94 -2.40
C ARG A 159 -4.95 -21.97 -1.28
N PHE A 160 -4.28 -21.66 -0.16
CA PHE A 160 -4.29 -22.55 1.01
C PHE A 160 -5.71 -22.84 1.51
N LEU A 161 -6.62 -21.86 1.37
CA LEU A 161 -8.04 -21.99 1.71
C LEU A 161 -8.88 -22.60 0.56
N GLY A 162 -8.24 -23.07 -0.52
CA GLY A 162 -8.89 -23.81 -1.62
C GLY A 162 -9.48 -22.93 -2.73
N ALA A 163 -9.19 -21.63 -2.77
CA ALA A 163 -9.61 -20.77 -3.88
C ALA A 163 -8.81 -21.05 -5.16
N GLU A 164 -9.46 -20.86 -6.32
CA GLU A 164 -8.81 -20.84 -7.63
C GLU A 164 -8.26 -19.43 -7.89
N VAL A 165 -6.93 -19.30 -7.88
CA VAL A 165 -6.29 -17.98 -7.97
C VAL A 165 -5.68 -17.73 -9.33
N TYR A 166 -6.07 -16.61 -9.91
CA TYR A 166 -5.53 -16.05 -11.15
C TYR A 166 -4.83 -14.73 -10.86
N TYR A 167 -3.95 -14.29 -11.74
CA TYR A 167 -3.32 -12.99 -11.57
C TYR A 167 -3.12 -12.24 -12.89
N PHE A 168 -3.03 -10.92 -12.76
CA PHE A 168 -2.53 -10.00 -13.76
C PHE A 168 -1.41 -9.14 -13.18
N SER A 169 -0.33 -8.98 -13.90
CA SER A 169 0.71 -7.97 -13.63
C SER A 169 1.41 -7.59 -14.92
N ARG A 170 2.09 -6.44 -14.94
CA ARG A 170 2.84 -5.94 -16.11
C ARG A 170 3.89 -6.94 -16.62
N THR A 171 4.48 -7.68 -15.68
CA THR A 171 5.49 -8.73 -15.97
C THR A 171 4.97 -10.04 -15.43
N ARG A 172 5.00 -11.08 -16.25
CA ARG A 172 4.64 -12.44 -15.84
C ARG A 172 5.59 -12.93 -14.74
N LYS A 173 5.09 -13.83 -13.90
CA LYS A 173 5.77 -14.40 -12.75
C LYS A 173 5.86 -15.92 -12.89
N PRO A 174 6.87 -16.45 -13.60
CA PRO A 174 6.95 -17.89 -13.87
C PRO A 174 6.98 -18.76 -12.61
N ASP A 175 7.56 -18.25 -11.52
CA ASP A 175 7.57 -18.90 -10.22
C ASP A 175 6.16 -19.04 -9.61
N ALA A 176 5.32 -18.04 -9.79
CA ALA A 176 3.93 -18.09 -9.36
C ALA A 176 3.10 -19.05 -10.22
N GLU A 177 3.34 -19.05 -11.53
CA GLU A 177 2.69 -19.95 -12.47
C GLU A 177 3.07 -21.41 -12.19
N ALA A 178 4.35 -21.69 -11.95
CA ALA A 178 4.83 -23.01 -11.52
C ALA A 178 4.22 -23.44 -10.17
N ALA A 179 3.91 -22.49 -9.30
CA ALA A 179 3.18 -22.75 -8.07
C ALA A 179 1.67 -22.89 -8.25
N GLY A 180 1.14 -22.77 -9.47
CA GLY A 180 -0.28 -22.99 -9.79
C GLY A 180 -1.16 -21.73 -9.71
N ILE A 181 -0.59 -20.52 -9.75
CA ILE A 181 -1.33 -19.26 -9.89
C ILE A 181 -1.34 -18.89 -11.37
N ALA A 182 -2.48 -18.98 -12.04
CA ALA A 182 -2.55 -18.82 -13.48
C ALA A 182 -2.54 -17.33 -13.90
N TYR A 183 -1.72 -17.00 -14.90
CA TYR A 183 -1.72 -15.66 -15.50
C TYR A 183 -2.87 -15.52 -16.49
N LEU A 184 -3.59 -14.39 -16.39
CA LEU A 184 -4.55 -13.96 -17.41
C LEU A 184 -4.32 -12.47 -17.76
N PRO A 185 -4.42 -12.07 -19.03
CA PRO A 185 -4.54 -10.66 -19.39
C PRO A 185 -5.73 -10.02 -18.68
N LEU A 186 -5.64 -8.74 -18.30
CA LEU A 186 -6.67 -8.08 -17.48
C LEU A 186 -8.09 -8.26 -18.03
N ARG A 187 -8.26 -8.10 -19.34
CA ARG A 187 -9.58 -8.20 -20.00
C ARG A 187 -10.16 -9.61 -19.97
N GLU A 188 -9.32 -10.64 -19.84
CA GLU A 188 -9.71 -12.04 -19.68
C GLU A 188 -9.92 -12.39 -18.21
N LEU A 189 -9.12 -11.81 -17.32
CA LEU A 189 -9.23 -11.99 -15.87
C LEU A 189 -10.57 -11.50 -15.33
N LEU A 190 -10.97 -10.29 -15.72
CA LEU A 190 -12.14 -9.62 -15.12
C LEU A 190 -13.45 -10.42 -15.22
N PRO A 191 -13.85 -10.97 -16.39
CA PRO A 191 -15.06 -11.77 -16.47
C PRO A 191 -14.93 -13.14 -15.78
N GLU A 192 -13.71 -13.67 -15.68
CA GLU A 192 -13.45 -15.03 -15.17
C GLU A 192 -13.59 -15.11 -13.64
N VAL A 193 -13.30 -14.03 -12.90
CA VAL A 193 -13.21 -14.08 -11.45
C VAL A 193 -14.45 -13.53 -10.75
N ASP A 194 -14.74 -14.05 -9.57
CA ASP A 194 -15.81 -13.59 -8.69
C ASP A 194 -15.35 -12.53 -7.70
N ILE A 195 -14.09 -12.58 -7.34
CA ILE A 195 -13.44 -11.72 -6.37
C ILE A 195 -12.19 -11.12 -7.04
N LEU A 196 -12.01 -9.82 -6.95
CA LEU A 196 -10.85 -9.13 -7.50
C LEU A 196 -10.12 -8.39 -6.37
N CYS A 197 -8.84 -8.70 -6.16
CA CYS A 197 -7.96 -7.97 -5.25
C CYS A 197 -6.99 -7.11 -6.04
N THR A 198 -6.94 -5.81 -5.77
CA THR A 198 -5.96 -4.90 -6.37
C THR A 198 -4.86 -4.59 -5.36
N CYS A 199 -3.60 -4.88 -5.75
CA CYS A 199 -2.38 -4.73 -4.97
C CYS A 199 -1.36 -3.94 -5.78
N LEU A 200 -1.70 -2.71 -6.15
CA LEU A 200 -0.94 -1.88 -7.08
C LEU A 200 -0.14 -0.80 -6.36
N PRO A 201 0.93 -0.29 -6.96
CA PRO A 201 1.60 0.90 -6.46
C PRO A 201 0.65 2.10 -6.39
N ARG A 202 0.91 3.00 -5.44
CA ARG A 202 0.16 4.26 -5.28
C ARG A 202 -0.02 4.98 -6.62
N ASN A 203 -1.17 5.63 -6.80
CA ASN A 203 -1.53 6.40 -8.00
C ASN A 203 -1.64 5.58 -9.31
N THR A 204 -1.89 4.28 -9.21
CA THR A 204 -2.06 3.41 -10.38
C THR A 204 -3.55 3.13 -10.60
N ILE A 205 -4.20 3.96 -11.40
CA ILE A 205 -5.60 3.76 -11.79
C ILE A 205 -5.65 2.82 -12.98
N LEU A 206 -6.30 1.67 -12.81
CA LEU A 206 -6.39 0.63 -13.82
C LEU A 206 -7.84 0.28 -14.20
N LEU A 207 -8.80 0.44 -13.28
CA LEU A 207 -10.18 0.07 -13.50
C LEU A 207 -11.03 1.31 -13.83
N GLY A 208 -11.54 1.35 -15.05
CA GLY A 208 -12.50 2.36 -15.52
C GLY A 208 -13.85 1.72 -15.87
N ALA A 209 -14.69 2.45 -16.59
CA ALA A 209 -16.03 2.02 -16.97
C ALA A 209 -16.03 0.70 -17.77
N ASP A 210 -15.07 0.52 -18.68
CA ASP A 210 -14.95 -0.68 -19.49
C ASP A 210 -14.53 -1.89 -18.67
N GLU A 211 -13.59 -1.72 -17.73
CA GLU A 211 -13.15 -2.77 -16.84
C GLU A 211 -14.27 -3.20 -15.90
N PHE A 212 -15.05 -2.28 -15.33
CA PHE A 212 -16.21 -2.62 -14.50
C PHE A 212 -17.31 -3.31 -15.31
N ARG A 213 -17.50 -2.94 -16.58
CA ARG A 213 -18.43 -3.65 -17.48
C ARG A 213 -18.01 -5.10 -17.71
N LEU A 214 -16.71 -5.35 -17.92
CA LEU A 214 -16.14 -6.69 -18.08
C LEU A 214 -16.21 -7.49 -16.78
N PHE A 215 -15.93 -6.86 -15.65
CA PHE A 215 -16.01 -7.50 -14.34
C PHE A 215 -17.44 -7.97 -14.02
N GLY A 216 -18.44 -7.19 -14.42
CA GLY A 216 -19.86 -7.55 -14.28
C GLY A 216 -20.39 -7.35 -12.87
N ASN A 217 -21.50 -8.03 -12.57
CA ASN A 217 -22.22 -7.89 -11.29
C ASN A 217 -22.11 -9.14 -10.42
N LEU A 218 -22.58 -9.05 -9.18
CA LEU A 218 -22.47 -10.09 -8.14
C LEU A 218 -21.00 -10.41 -7.79
N LYS A 219 -20.16 -9.41 -7.76
CA LYS A 219 -18.71 -9.53 -7.57
C LYS A 219 -18.24 -8.78 -6.33
N ILE A 220 -17.05 -9.11 -5.87
CA ILE A 220 -16.37 -8.45 -4.76
C ILE A 220 -15.08 -7.83 -5.30
N LEU A 221 -14.92 -6.53 -5.12
CA LEU A 221 -13.65 -5.81 -5.34
C LEU A 221 -13.03 -5.48 -3.99
N ILE A 222 -11.77 -5.87 -3.80
CA ILE A 222 -10.96 -5.50 -2.63
C ILE A 222 -9.79 -4.66 -3.10
N ASN A 223 -9.61 -3.48 -2.51
CA ASN A 223 -8.44 -2.66 -2.77
C ASN A 223 -7.53 -2.63 -1.54
N THR A 224 -6.32 -3.12 -1.70
CA THR A 224 -5.25 -3.09 -0.69
C THR A 224 -4.12 -2.13 -1.08
N SER A 225 -4.34 -1.32 -2.10
CA SER A 225 -3.39 -0.30 -2.54
C SER A 225 -3.61 0.99 -1.76
N VAL A 226 -2.54 1.77 -1.57
CA VAL A 226 -2.66 3.13 -1.04
C VAL A 226 -3.30 4.02 -2.11
N GLY A 227 -4.53 4.46 -1.85
CA GLY A 227 -5.35 5.22 -2.80
C GLY A 227 -6.07 4.33 -3.84
N PRO A 228 -6.93 4.94 -4.65
CA PRO A 228 -7.79 4.21 -5.58
C PRO A 228 -6.99 3.60 -6.74
N THR A 229 -7.34 2.37 -7.10
CA THR A 229 -6.87 1.68 -8.32
C THR A 229 -7.90 1.75 -9.45
N PHE A 230 -8.93 2.53 -9.25
CA PHE A 230 -10.10 2.70 -10.10
C PHE A 230 -10.51 4.16 -10.20
N ARG A 231 -11.30 4.49 -11.21
CA ARG A 231 -11.98 5.79 -11.28
C ARG A 231 -13.17 5.77 -10.32
N VAL A 232 -13.18 6.64 -9.34
CA VAL A 232 -14.21 6.69 -8.28
C VAL A 232 -15.64 6.79 -8.84
N PRO A 233 -15.96 7.62 -9.85
CA PRO A 233 -17.30 7.66 -10.43
C PRO A 233 -17.71 6.34 -11.09
N ASP A 234 -16.75 5.56 -11.64
CA ASP A 234 -17.03 4.27 -12.28
C ASP A 234 -17.31 3.19 -11.23
N LEU A 235 -16.56 3.19 -10.12
CA LEU A 235 -16.84 2.35 -8.96
C LEU A 235 -18.24 2.61 -8.40
N GLN A 236 -18.62 3.89 -8.22
CA GLN A 236 -19.93 4.27 -7.69
C GLN A 236 -21.06 3.77 -8.60
N ARG A 237 -20.91 3.92 -9.92
CA ARG A 237 -21.88 3.38 -10.90
C ARG A 237 -21.98 1.86 -10.80
N TRP A 238 -20.85 1.17 -10.73
CA TRP A 238 -20.82 -0.28 -10.60
C TRP A 238 -21.47 -0.76 -9.29
N LEU A 239 -21.19 -0.11 -8.16
CA LEU A 239 -21.84 -0.43 -6.88
C LEU A 239 -23.35 -0.23 -6.94
N SER A 240 -23.81 0.83 -7.60
CA SER A 240 -25.22 1.14 -7.77
C SER A 240 -25.94 0.22 -8.75
N ALA A 241 -25.21 -0.42 -9.69
CA ALA A 241 -25.80 -1.31 -10.70
C ALA A 241 -26.35 -2.60 -10.10
N HIS A 242 -25.83 -3.06 -8.97
CA HIS A 242 -26.32 -4.27 -8.33
C HIS A 242 -26.07 -4.28 -6.82
N LYS A 243 -27.12 -4.55 -6.02
CA LYS A 243 -27.07 -4.54 -4.53
C LYS A 243 -26.10 -5.53 -3.89
N ARG A 244 -25.55 -6.45 -4.68
CA ARG A 244 -24.57 -7.45 -4.27
C ARG A 244 -23.22 -7.30 -4.97
N ASN A 245 -22.95 -6.11 -5.49
CA ASN A 245 -21.60 -5.67 -5.76
C ASN A 245 -21.03 -5.12 -4.45
N PHE A 246 -19.89 -5.62 -4.05
CA PHE A 246 -19.24 -5.21 -2.81
C PHE A 246 -17.87 -4.63 -3.10
N PHE A 247 -17.57 -3.55 -2.43
CA PHE A 247 -16.25 -2.95 -2.38
C PHE A 247 -15.74 -2.97 -0.94
N LEU A 248 -14.53 -3.45 -0.76
CA LEU A 248 -13.82 -3.55 0.50
C LEU A 248 -12.48 -2.84 0.36
N CYS A 249 -12.12 -2.03 1.33
CA CYS A 249 -10.80 -1.42 1.46
C CYS A 249 -10.54 -1.07 2.92
N ASP A 250 -9.27 -0.89 3.27
CA ASP A 250 -8.87 -0.25 4.50
C ASP A 250 -9.07 1.28 4.44
N GLU A 251 -8.67 2.00 5.48
CA GLU A 251 -8.87 3.45 5.61
C GLU A 251 -8.23 4.26 4.48
N VAL A 252 -7.14 3.75 3.90
CA VAL A 252 -6.36 4.47 2.87
C VAL A 252 -6.69 4.04 1.44
N GLY A 253 -7.57 3.09 1.25
CA GLY A 253 -7.88 2.49 -0.05
C GLY A 253 -8.74 3.37 -0.99
N ILE A 254 -9.35 4.43 -0.49
CA ILE A 254 -10.15 5.35 -1.30
C ILE A 254 -9.41 6.68 -1.54
N GLY A 255 -8.49 7.06 -0.66
CA GLY A 255 -7.73 8.32 -0.70
C GLY A 255 -8.30 9.37 0.22
#